data_48cc4c8fbbed2c69a2a2d46e06749a11
#
_entry.id   48cc4c8fbbed2c69a2a2d46e06749a11
#
_cell.length_a   1.000
_cell.length_b   1.000
_cell.length_c   1.000
_cell.angle_alpha   90.00
_cell.angle_beta   90.00
_cell.angle_gamma   90.00
#
_symmetry.space_group_name_H-M   'P 1'
#
loop_
_entity.id
_entity.type
_entity.pdbx_description
1 polymer ?
#
loop_
_entity_poly.entity_id
_entity_poly.type
_entity_poly.pdbx_seq_one_letter_code
_entity_poly.pdbx_strand_id
1 'polypeptide(L)'
;MPKVLLCDGHNLAFRAFYGIRELNRSDGFPTNMIHGWLRTLWRLEDDMQPDELCVFFDKGGSPRREEILPGYKANRGAPPEGFVEQLEWVKKLTEALGYFSFDMTGLEADDLIASAVRQKEAPGVELIIVSADKDLAQLVSPNTSQLLPPPTANPRLGWRILNVEGVKDKFGVPPSGILDYLSIIGDQSDNIPGLSGVGPKTAVKWLVEYGNLEGVIENAGRLNPKRFCSVVYENRELLMMNRELIRLEGEVEFEIPKPKRVNLMQLKEILLKMEMNKSWEEAQRRYAE
;
A
#
# COMPACT_ATOMS: atom_id res chain seq x y z
N MET A 1 3.22 2.85 23.97
CA MET A 1 2.70 1.78 23.09
C MET A 1 3.71 1.57 21.98
N PRO A 2 4.18 0.34 21.76
CA PRO A 2 5.03 0.06 20.61
C PRO A 2 4.32 0.47 19.32
N LYS A 3 5.04 1.19 18.46
CA LYS A 3 4.55 1.68 17.18
C LYS A 3 5.26 0.97 16.05
N VAL A 4 4.50 0.29 15.19
CA VAL A 4 5.02 -0.47 14.06
C VAL A 4 4.54 0.14 12.75
N LEU A 5 5.47 0.50 11.88
CA LEU A 5 5.16 0.93 10.52
C LEU A 5 5.26 -0.24 9.55
N LEU A 6 4.20 -0.44 8.76
CA LEU A 6 4.11 -1.43 7.70
C LEU A 6 4.03 -0.69 6.36
N CYS A 7 5.14 -0.64 5.64
CA CYS A 7 5.29 0.19 4.45
C CYS A 7 5.08 -0.62 3.17
N ASP A 8 4.24 -0.09 2.27
CA ASP A 8 4.12 -0.56 0.91
C ASP A 8 5.32 -0.06 0.08
N GLY A 9 6.23 -0.97 -0.21
CA GLY A 9 7.51 -0.67 -0.83
C GLY A 9 7.37 -0.14 -2.25
N HIS A 10 6.51 -0.75 -3.08
CA HIS A 10 6.32 -0.28 -4.45
C HIS A 10 5.62 1.08 -4.52
N ASN A 11 4.57 1.29 -3.72
CA ASN A 11 3.89 2.58 -3.65
C ASN A 11 4.85 3.72 -3.27
N LEU A 12 5.68 3.51 -2.24
CA LEU A 12 6.66 4.49 -1.82
C LEU A 12 7.82 4.65 -2.81
N ALA A 13 8.28 3.55 -3.45
CA ALA A 13 9.34 3.59 -4.46
C ALA A 13 8.92 4.37 -5.71
N PHE A 14 7.71 4.13 -6.25
CA PHE A 14 7.17 4.93 -7.35
C PHE A 14 7.07 6.42 -6.99
N ARG A 15 6.63 6.72 -5.78
CA ARG A 15 6.58 8.11 -5.29
C ARG A 15 7.96 8.74 -5.19
N ALA A 16 8.94 8.00 -4.70
CA ALA A 16 10.33 8.46 -4.62
C ALA A 16 10.90 8.70 -6.03
N PHE A 17 10.63 7.79 -6.97
CA PHE A 17 11.08 7.87 -8.35
C PHE A 17 10.56 9.13 -9.07
N TYR A 18 9.25 9.40 -8.99
CA TYR A 18 8.63 10.55 -9.63
C TYR A 18 8.69 11.85 -8.81
N GLY A 19 8.94 11.74 -7.51
CA GLY A 19 8.96 12.89 -6.59
C GLY A 19 10.27 13.67 -6.62
N ILE A 20 11.34 13.09 -7.13
CA ILE A 20 12.65 13.71 -7.27
C ILE A 20 13.00 13.85 -8.75
N ARG A 21 13.53 15.01 -9.13
CA ARG A 21 14.06 15.23 -10.47
C ARG A 21 15.14 14.20 -10.77
N GLU A 22 15.35 13.93 -12.02
CA GLU A 22 16.41 13.05 -12.49
C GLU A 22 17.76 13.42 -11.85
N LEU A 23 18.35 12.44 -11.17
CA LEU A 23 19.64 12.48 -10.54
C LEU A 23 20.40 11.25 -10.98
N ASN A 24 21.63 11.45 -11.44
CA ASN A 24 22.48 10.36 -11.92
C ASN A 24 23.84 10.42 -11.24
N ARG A 25 24.47 9.27 -11.11
CA ARG A 25 25.92 9.19 -10.80
C ARG A 25 26.73 9.71 -12.00
N SER A 26 28.01 9.89 -11.78
CA SER A 26 28.96 10.32 -12.81
C SER A 26 29.06 9.37 -14.01
N ASP A 27 28.71 8.08 -13.84
CA ASP A 27 28.65 7.08 -14.90
C ASP A 27 27.26 6.95 -15.59
N GLY A 28 26.31 7.83 -15.23
CA GLY A 28 24.97 7.87 -15.80
C GLY A 28 23.94 6.99 -15.09
N PHE A 29 24.29 6.20 -14.09
CA PHE A 29 23.33 5.38 -13.33
C PHE A 29 22.32 6.26 -12.56
N PRO A 30 21.00 6.06 -12.71
CA PRO A 30 19.98 6.87 -12.07
C PRO A 30 19.95 6.61 -10.54
N THR A 31 19.79 7.68 -9.74
CA THR A 31 19.79 7.62 -8.27
C THR A 31 18.64 8.40 -7.62
N ASN A 32 17.77 9.01 -8.41
CA ASN A 32 16.65 9.82 -7.92
C ASN A 32 15.73 9.04 -6.95
N MET A 33 15.38 7.79 -7.29
CA MET A 33 14.54 6.96 -6.42
C MET A 33 15.25 6.62 -5.10
N ILE A 34 16.54 6.26 -5.15
CA ILE A 34 17.35 5.94 -3.95
C ILE A 34 17.42 7.14 -3.00
N HIS A 35 17.63 8.34 -3.55
CA HIS A 35 17.57 9.58 -2.79
C HIS A 35 16.21 9.85 -2.16
N GLY A 36 15.14 9.71 -2.94
CA GLY A 36 13.78 9.90 -2.48
C GLY A 36 13.38 8.90 -1.42
N TRP A 37 13.80 7.66 -1.59
CA TRP A 37 13.57 6.58 -0.65
C TRP A 37 14.20 6.86 0.71
N LEU A 38 15.49 7.14 0.73
CA LEU A 38 16.21 7.45 1.97
C LEU A 38 15.56 8.63 2.73
N ARG A 39 15.21 9.69 2.02
CA ARG A 39 14.52 10.84 2.62
C ARG A 39 13.14 10.49 3.15
N THR A 40 12.43 9.59 2.48
CA THR A 40 11.11 9.12 2.94
C THR A 40 11.25 8.33 4.23
N LEU A 41 12.21 7.40 4.32
CA LEU A 41 12.45 6.63 5.54
C LEU A 41 12.88 7.53 6.70
N TRP A 42 13.84 8.44 6.49
CA TRP A 42 14.25 9.39 7.53
C TRP A 42 13.10 10.28 8.02
N ARG A 43 12.24 10.70 7.10
CA ARG A 43 11.07 11.48 7.48
C ARG A 43 10.08 10.65 8.29
N LEU A 44 9.89 9.39 7.96
CA LEU A 44 9.05 8.48 8.76
C LEU A 44 9.65 8.25 10.15
N GLU A 45 11.00 8.12 10.26
CA GLU A 45 11.69 8.07 11.56
C GLU A 45 11.42 9.34 12.38
N ASP A 46 11.63 10.52 11.78
CA ASP A 46 11.53 11.81 12.46
C ASP A 46 10.08 12.12 12.89
N ASP A 47 9.12 11.92 11.99
CA ASP A 47 7.73 12.31 12.20
C ASP A 47 6.95 11.29 13.05
N MET A 48 7.26 9.98 12.92
CA MET A 48 6.49 8.90 13.53
C MET A 48 7.18 8.26 14.72
N GLN A 49 8.53 8.31 14.79
CA GLN A 49 9.34 7.69 15.85
C GLN A 49 8.93 6.22 16.10
N PRO A 50 8.99 5.35 15.08
CA PRO A 50 8.55 3.96 15.20
C PRO A 50 9.54 3.12 16.01
N ASP A 51 9.01 2.14 16.74
CA ASP A 51 9.82 1.09 17.37
C ASP A 51 10.25 0.03 16.35
N GLU A 52 9.40 -0.20 15.32
CA GLU A 52 9.69 -1.12 14.21
C GLU A 52 9.23 -0.50 12.88
N LEU A 53 10.00 -0.74 11.81
CA LEU A 53 9.62 -0.41 10.44
C LEU A 53 9.86 -1.62 9.54
N CYS A 54 8.81 -2.05 8.86
CA CYS A 54 8.82 -3.16 7.91
C CYS A 54 8.41 -2.66 6.53
N VAL A 55 9.11 -3.10 5.50
CA VAL A 55 8.81 -2.74 4.11
C VAL A 55 8.52 -4.01 3.32
N PHE A 56 7.39 -4.04 2.65
CA PHE A 56 6.93 -5.15 1.84
C PHE A 56 6.94 -4.77 0.36
N PHE A 57 7.43 -5.68 -0.48
CA PHE A 57 7.52 -5.46 -1.92
C PHE A 57 6.75 -6.53 -2.69
N ASP A 58 6.16 -6.16 -3.83
CA ASP A 58 5.60 -7.12 -4.78
C ASP A 58 6.69 -7.98 -5.40
N LYS A 59 6.37 -9.24 -5.68
CA LYS A 59 7.27 -10.12 -6.41
C LYS A 59 6.53 -11.13 -7.28
N GLY A 60 6.60 -10.92 -8.59
CA GLY A 60 6.09 -11.88 -9.57
C GLY A 60 4.56 -11.85 -9.77
N GLY A 61 3.88 -10.74 -9.42
CA GLY A 61 2.44 -10.60 -9.59
C GLY A 61 1.61 -11.44 -8.61
N SER A 62 0.33 -11.67 -8.93
CA SER A 62 -0.57 -12.51 -8.15
C SER A 62 -1.20 -13.59 -9.04
N PRO A 63 -0.58 -14.78 -9.16
CA PRO A 63 -1.11 -15.88 -9.99
C PRO A 63 -2.56 -16.21 -9.67
N ARG A 64 -2.95 -16.16 -8.38
CA ARG A 64 -4.34 -16.38 -7.96
C ARG A 64 -5.29 -15.37 -8.58
N ARG A 65 -4.96 -14.07 -8.55
CA ARG A 65 -5.81 -13.02 -9.12
C ARG A 65 -5.83 -13.07 -10.64
N GLU A 66 -4.70 -13.43 -11.27
CA GLU A 66 -4.60 -13.62 -12.71
C GLU A 66 -5.41 -14.83 -13.21
N GLU A 67 -5.51 -15.91 -12.41
CA GLU A 67 -6.37 -17.06 -12.70
C GLU A 67 -7.86 -16.68 -12.65
N ILE A 68 -8.26 -15.87 -11.67
CA ILE A 68 -9.64 -15.37 -11.52
C ILE A 68 -9.99 -14.38 -12.64
N LEU A 69 -9.08 -13.45 -12.95
CA LEU A 69 -9.24 -12.41 -13.98
C LEU A 69 -7.96 -12.32 -14.83
N PRO A 70 -7.90 -12.98 -16.00
CA PRO A 70 -6.72 -12.96 -16.88
C PRO A 70 -6.25 -11.56 -17.33
N GLY A 71 -7.10 -10.55 -17.17
CA GLY A 71 -6.77 -9.15 -17.42
C GLY A 71 -6.36 -8.36 -16.19
N TYR A 72 -6.17 -9.00 -15.03
CA TYR A 72 -5.78 -8.34 -13.79
C TYR A 72 -4.49 -7.53 -13.97
N LYS A 73 -4.53 -6.24 -13.63
CA LYS A 73 -3.41 -5.28 -13.80
C LYS A 73 -2.84 -5.16 -15.23
N ALA A 74 -3.49 -5.72 -16.26
CA ALA A 74 -3.00 -5.70 -17.65
C ALA A 74 -2.89 -4.27 -18.24
N ASN A 75 -3.57 -3.30 -17.66
CA ASN A 75 -3.50 -1.89 -18.04
C ASN A 75 -2.30 -1.15 -17.42
N ARG A 76 -1.54 -1.80 -16.51
CA ARG A 76 -0.30 -1.24 -15.97
C ARG A 76 0.82 -1.40 -17.01
N GLY A 77 1.47 -0.31 -17.34
CA GLY A 77 2.66 -0.31 -18.20
C GLY A 77 3.85 -0.98 -17.53
N ALA A 78 4.89 -1.24 -18.33
CA ALA A 78 6.18 -1.66 -17.79
C ALA A 78 6.73 -0.59 -16.82
N PRO A 79 7.51 -0.99 -15.81
CA PRO A 79 8.20 -0.03 -14.96
C PRO A 79 9.05 0.94 -15.79
N PRO A 80 9.19 2.19 -15.36
CA PRO A 80 10.06 3.15 -16.04
C PRO A 80 11.50 2.65 -16.14
N GLU A 81 12.21 3.11 -17.17
CA GLU A 81 13.65 2.84 -17.30
C GLU A 81 14.39 3.27 -16.02
N GLY A 82 15.32 2.46 -15.56
CA GLY A 82 16.08 2.69 -14.33
C GLY A 82 15.33 2.44 -13.02
N PHE A 83 14.02 2.07 -13.07
CA PHE A 83 13.26 1.78 -11.86
C PHE A 83 13.69 0.46 -11.20
N VAL A 84 13.78 -0.61 -12.00
CA VAL A 84 14.09 -1.97 -11.50
C VAL A 84 15.49 -2.01 -10.90
N GLU A 85 16.47 -1.40 -11.59
CA GLU A 85 17.86 -1.33 -11.14
C GLU A 85 18.00 -0.57 -9.81
N GLN A 86 17.24 0.53 -9.64
CA GLN A 86 17.25 1.28 -8.39
C GLN A 86 16.50 0.53 -7.28
N LEU A 87 15.47 -0.27 -7.59
CA LEU A 87 14.69 -1.00 -6.60
C LEU A 87 15.54 -1.97 -5.78
N GLU A 88 16.51 -2.63 -6.43
CA GLU A 88 17.46 -3.50 -5.75
C GLU A 88 18.34 -2.74 -4.73
N TRP A 89 18.69 -1.51 -5.05
CA TRP A 89 19.44 -0.64 -4.12
C TRP A 89 18.55 -0.10 -2.99
N VAL A 90 17.29 0.18 -3.27
CA VAL A 90 16.28 0.55 -2.28
C VAL A 90 16.14 -0.55 -1.22
N LYS A 91 16.02 -1.81 -1.63
CA LYS A 91 15.94 -2.97 -0.72
C LYS A 91 17.21 -3.07 0.16
N LYS A 92 18.39 -3.04 -0.47
CA LYS A 92 19.68 -3.08 0.26
C LYS A 92 19.84 -1.91 1.23
N LEU A 93 19.40 -0.71 0.84
CA LEU A 93 19.44 0.48 1.69
C LEU A 93 18.51 0.34 2.90
N THR A 94 17.33 -0.22 2.69
CA THR A 94 16.36 -0.51 3.76
C THR A 94 16.94 -1.46 4.79
N GLU A 95 17.59 -2.54 4.34
CA GLU A 95 18.26 -3.51 5.21
C GLU A 95 19.47 -2.90 5.96
N ALA A 96 20.23 -2.04 5.27
CA ALA A 96 21.37 -1.36 5.88
C ALA A 96 20.95 -0.38 7.00
N LEU A 97 19.75 0.20 6.90
CA LEU A 97 19.11 1.00 7.95
C LEU A 97 18.58 0.17 9.12
N GLY A 98 18.69 -1.18 9.05
CA GLY A 98 18.23 -2.07 10.10
C GLY A 98 16.75 -2.44 10.00
N TYR A 99 16.06 -2.03 8.97
CA TYR A 99 14.65 -2.31 8.76
C TYR A 99 14.42 -3.65 8.08
N PHE A 100 13.27 -4.24 8.37
CA PHE A 100 12.84 -5.45 7.70
C PHE A 100 12.38 -5.12 6.27
N SER A 101 12.99 -5.78 5.29
CA SER A 101 12.66 -5.69 3.87
C SER A 101 12.27 -7.07 3.38
N PHE A 102 11.06 -7.23 2.85
CA PHE A 102 10.54 -8.54 2.51
C PHE A 102 9.73 -8.55 1.21
N ASP A 103 9.91 -9.60 0.45
CA ASP A 103 9.08 -9.98 -0.69
C ASP A 103 8.88 -11.49 -0.73
N MET A 104 7.78 -11.95 -1.30
CA MET A 104 7.51 -13.37 -1.51
C MET A 104 6.97 -13.59 -2.92
N THR A 105 7.55 -14.54 -3.65
CA THR A 105 7.17 -14.82 -5.05
C THR A 105 5.70 -15.22 -5.15
N GLY A 106 4.98 -14.56 -6.06
CA GLY A 106 3.56 -14.79 -6.32
C GLY A 106 2.62 -14.06 -5.35
N LEU A 107 3.16 -13.17 -4.50
CA LEU A 107 2.37 -12.35 -3.59
C LEU A 107 2.62 -10.86 -3.83
N GLU A 108 1.60 -10.08 -3.58
CA GLU A 108 1.64 -8.64 -3.61
C GLU A 108 1.94 -8.07 -2.22
N ALA A 109 2.51 -6.87 -2.17
CA ALA A 109 2.83 -6.19 -0.92
C ALA A 109 1.61 -6.05 0.00
N ASP A 110 0.42 -5.83 -0.57
CA ASP A 110 -0.83 -5.65 0.17
C ASP A 110 -1.21 -6.91 0.97
N ASP A 111 -1.03 -8.10 0.39
CA ASP A 111 -1.29 -9.38 1.05
C ASP A 111 -0.27 -9.64 2.18
N LEU A 112 0.99 -9.28 1.95
CA LEU A 112 2.03 -9.36 2.97
C LEU A 112 1.77 -8.37 4.11
N ILE A 113 1.31 -7.16 3.81
CA ILE A 113 0.92 -6.15 4.82
C ILE A 113 -0.28 -6.65 5.62
N ALA A 114 -1.31 -7.22 4.96
CA ALA A 114 -2.46 -7.78 5.65
C ALA A 114 -2.05 -8.90 6.63
N SER A 115 -1.15 -9.76 6.21
CA SER A 115 -0.60 -10.84 7.06
C SER A 115 0.25 -10.29 8.21
N ALA A 116 1.04 -9.23 7.96
CA ALA A 116 1.82 -8.54 8.99
C ALA A 116 0.94 -7.85 10.03
N VAL A 117 -0.15 -7.19 9.59
CA VAL A 117 -1.16 -6.61 10.50
C VAL A 117 -1.68 -7.68 11.45
N ARG A 118 -2.13 -8.81 10.90
CA ARG A 118 -2.65 -9.93 11.71
C ARG A 118 -1.64 -10.50 12.69
N GLN A 119 -0.37 -10.63 12.28
CA GLN A 119 0.70 -11.16 13.13
C GLN A 119 1.11 -10.19 14.25
N LYS A 120 1.06 -8.87 13.99
CA LYS A 120 1.49 -7.83 14.93
C LYS A 120 0.35 -7.26 15.77
N GLU A 121 -0.91 -7.55 15.42
CA GLU A 121 -2.05 -7.06 16.18
C GLU A 121 -2.07 -7.65 17.58
N ALA A 122 -1.85 -6.80 18.56
CA ALA A 122 -1.87 -7.17 19.97
C ALA A 122 -2.35 -5.98 20.81
N PRO A 123 -2.93 -6.21 22.01
CA PRO A 123 -3.31 -5.14 22.91
C PRO A 123 -2.12 -4.23 23.22
N GLY A 124 -2.28 -2.94 23.01
CA GLY A 124 -1.25 -1.94 23.29
C GLY A 124 -0.20 -1.76 22.19
N VAL A 125 -0.37 -2.34 21.01
CA VAL A 125 0.46 -2.09 19.82
C VAL A 125 -0.30 -1.15 18.87
N GLU A 126 0.36 -0.10 18.41
CA GLU A 126 -0.12 0.81 17.36
C GLU A 126 0.46 0.38 16.02
N LEU A 127 -0.40 0.02 15.05
CA LEU A 127 0.00 -0.33 13.70
C LEU A 127 -0.31 0.82 12.75
N ILE A 128 0.65 1.17 11.90
CA ILE A 128 0.50 2.23 10.91
C ILE A 128 0.90 1.69 9.53
N ILE A 129 -0.07 1.53 8.64
CA ILE A 129 0.16 1.12 7.26
C ILE A 129 0.53 2.36 6.45
N VAL A 130 1.70 2.37 5.83
CA VAL A 130 2.20 3.51 5.05
C VAL A 130 2.01 3.24 3.56
N SER A 131 0.89 3.67 3.00
CA SER A 131 0.54 3.53 1.58
C SER A 131 -0.57 4.49 1.18
N ALA A 132 -0.61 4.87 -0.11
CA ALA A 132 -1.74 5.58 -0.72
C ALA A 132 -2.83 4.64 -1.23
N ASP A 133 -2.59 3.33 -1.23
CA ASP A 133 -3.53 2.35 -1.76
C ASP A 133 -4.82 2.32 -0.93
N LYS A 134 -5.95 2.39 -1.64
CA LYS A 134 -7.28 2.42 -1.03
C LYS A 134 -7.71 1.05 -0.49
N ASP A 135 -7.16 -0.03 -1.06
CA ASP A 135 -7.52 -1.38 -0.71
C ASP A 135 -7.07 -1.72 0.72
N LEU A 136 -5.95 -1.13 1.15
CA LEU A 136 -5.43 -1.26 2.51
C LEU A 136 -6.31 -0.59 3.59
N ALA A 137 -7.29 0.24 3.18
CA ALA A 137 -8.29 0.77 4.13
C ALA A 137 -9.18 -0.32 4.74
N GLN A 138 -9.21 -1.54 4.15
CA GLN A 138 -9.85 -2.73 4.72
C GLN A 138 -9.25 -3.14 6.07
N LEU A 139 -7.97 -2.84 6.29
CA LEU A 139 -7.20 -3.26 7.46
C LEU A 139 -7.27 -2.27 8.61
N VAL A 140 -7.88 -1.11 8.40
CA VAL A 140 -7.99 -0.08 9.44
C VAL A 140 -8.90 -0.54 10.56
N SER A 141 -8.41 -0.42 11.79
CA SER A 141 -9.08 -0.82 13.02
C SER A 141 -8.82 0.22 14.13
N PRO A 142 -9.35 0.05 15.34
CA PRO A 142 -9.01 0.94 16.46
C PRO A 142 -7.50 1.03 16.77
N ASN A 143 -6.73 -0.03 16.47
CA ASN A 143 -5.29 -0.09 16.71
C ASN A 143 -4.45 -0.02 15.43
N THR A 144 -5.08 -0.01 14.25
CA THR A 144 -4.42 0.03 12.95
C THR A 144 -4.92 1.23 12.16
N SER A 145 -4.05 2.15 11.77
CA SER A 145 -4.36 3.28 10.91
C SER A 145 -3.59 3.20 9.61
N GLN A 146 -4.05 3.94 8.58
CA GLN A 146 -3.31 4.10 7.33
C GLN A 146 -2.71 5.51 7.29
N LEU A 147 -1.42 5.62 7.02
CA LEU A 147 -0.71 6.88 6.81
C LEU A 147 -0.60 7.13 5.31
N LEU A 148 -1.39 8.07 4.85
CA LEU A 148 -1.39 8.47 3.44
C LEU A 148 -0.21 9.41 3.16
N PRO A 149 0.64 9.10 2.20
CA PRO A 149 1.70 10.01 1.80
C PRO A 149 1.14 11.30 1.19
N PRO A 150 1.91 12.40 1.22
CA PRO A 150 1.49 13.68 0.66
C PRO A 150 1.05 13.51 -0.81
N PRO A 151 -0.10 14.07 -1.25
CA PRO A 151 -0.51 13.97 -2.65
C PRO A 151 0.55 14.59 -3.57
N THR A 152 0.84 13.94 -4.69
CA THR A 152 1.82 14.44 -5.67
C THR A 152 1.43 15.84 -6.21
N ALA A 153 0.12 16.08 -6.40
CA ALA A 153 -0.40 17.38 -6.86
C ALA A 153 -0.27 18.49 -5.79
N ASN A 154 -0.22 18.16 -4.50
CA ASN A 154 -0.07 19.11 -3.42
C ASN A 154 0.73 18.54 -2.24
N PRO A 155 2.06 18.48 -2.35
CA PRO A 155 2.92 17.93 -1.29
C PRO A 155 2.87 18.69 0.05
N ARG A 156 2.36 19.93 0.03
CA ARG A 156 2.26 20.77 1.24
C ARG A 156 1.23 20.24 2.24
N LEU A 157 0.31 19.39 1.81
CA LEU A 157 -0.66 18.75 2.72
C LEU A 157 0.00 17.79 3.71
N GLY A 158 1.25 17.39 3.49
CA GLY A 158 1.97 16.49 4.37
C GLY A 158 1.36 15.09 4.45
N TRP A 159 1.84 14.31 5.38
CA TRP A 159 1.28 13.00 5.73
C TRP A 159 -0.07 13.15 6.42
N ARG A 160 -1.00 12.23 6.15
CA ARG A 160 -2.35 12.26 6.72
C ARG A 160 -2.73 10.89 7.25
N ILE A 161 -3.13 10.83 8.51
CA ILE A 161 -3.62 9.61 9.13
C ILE A 161 -5.08 9.38 8.73
N LEU A 162 -5.38 8.16 8.33
CA LEU A 162 -6.71 7.66 8.04
C LEU A 162 -7.04 6.58 9.07
N ASN A 163 -7.76 6.95 10.10
CA ASN A 163 -8.32 6.05 11.11
C ASN A 163 -9.73 5.58 10.70
N VAL A 164 -10.42 4.86 11.56
CA VAL A 164 -11.78 4.33 11.29
C VAL A 164 -12.77 5.43 10.85
N GLU A 165 -12.76 6.58 11.51
CA GLU A 165 -13.63 7.71 11.15
C GLU A 165 -13.21 8.32 9.82
N GLY A 166 -11.90 8.51 9.62
CA GLY A 166 -11.36 9.02 8.37
C GLY A 166 -11.66 8.11 7.17
N VAL A 167 -11.70 6.78 7.34
CA VAL A 167 -12.17 5.85 6.30
C VAL A 167 -13.63 6.12 5.98
N LYS A 168 -14.48 6.21 7.00
CA LYS A 168 -15.91 6.50 6.83
C LYS A 168 -16.15 7.85 6.16
N ASP A 169 -15.42 8.88 6.53
CA ASP A 169 -15.54 10.22 5.93
C ASP A 169 -15.10 10.23 4.46
N LYS A 170 -14.02 9.48 4.15
CA LYS A 170 -13.46 9.43 2.79
C LYS A 170 -14.29 8.56 1.83
N PHE A 171 -14.76 7.40 2.27
CA PHE A 171 -15.39 6.39 1.41
C PHE A 171 -16.92 6.29 1.63
N GLY A 172 -17.44 6.80 2.73
CA GLY A 172 -18.85 6.71 3.11
C GLY A 172 -19.24 5.37 3.76
N VAL A 173 -18.29 4.45 3.93
CA VAL A 173 -18.46 3.15 4.58
C VAL A 173 -17.37 2.95 5.64
N PRO A 174 -17.61 2.15 6.69
CA PRO A 174 -16.57 1.79 7.65
C PRO A 174 -15.50 0.89 7.00
N PRO A 175 -14.33 0.68 7.63
CA PRO A 175 -13.29 -0.22 7.11
C PRO A 175 -13.80 -1.60 6.70
N SER A 176 -14.69 -2.20 7.50
CA SER A 176 -15.33 -3.49 7.20
C SER A 176 -16.21 -3.50 5.94
N GLY A 177 -16.64 -2.33 5.46
CA GLY A 177 -17.42 -2.17 4.23
C GLY A 177 -16.60 -1.83 2.99
N ILE A 178 -15.29 -1.61 3.13
CA ILE A 178 -14.42 -1.21 2.01
C ILE A 178 -14.38 -2.29 0.93
N LEU A 179 -14.23 -3.56 1.32
CA LEU A 179 -14.21 -4.69 0.39
C LEU A 179 -15.47 -4.71 -0.48
N ASP A 180 -16.64 -4.63 0.14
CA ASP A 180 -17.92 -4.64 -0.55
C ASP A 180 -18.14 -3.39 -1.42
N TYR A 181 -17.72 -2.24 -0.90
CA TYR A 181 -17.76 -0.98 -1.64
C TYR A 181 -16.93 -1.04 -2.93
N LEU A 182 -15.69 -1.50 -2.84
CA LEU A 182 -14.79 -1.64 -3.98
C LEU A 182 -15.28 -2.74 -4.95
N SER A 183 -15.90 -3.81 -4.44
CA SER A 183 -16.50 -4.85 -5.28
C SER A 183 -17.61 -4.30 -6.18
N ILE A 184 -18.37 -3.31 -5.70
CA ILE A 184 -19.45 -2.67 -6.47
C ILE A 184 -18.89 -1.67 -7.49
N ILE A 185 -17.96 -0.80 -7.08
CA ILE A 185 -17.45 0.27 -7.95
C ILE A 185 -16.31 -0.16 -8.85
N GLY A 186 -15.68 -1.31 -8.56
CA GLY A 186 -14.50 -1.80 -9.25
C GLY A 186 -13.22 -1.04 -8.90
N ASP A 187 -12.14 -1.43 -9.55
CA ASP A 187 -10.84 -0.76 -9.51
C ASP A 187 -10.22 -0.63 -10.90
N GLN A 188 -10.24 0.57 -11.45
CA GLN A 188 -9.63 0.83 -12.76
C GLN A 188 -8.11 0.65 -12.75
N SER A 189 -7.42 0.92 -11.63
CA SER A 189 -5.96 0.76 -11.55
C SER A 189 -5.54 -0.70 -11.66
N ASP A 190 -6.41 -1.62 -11.22
CA ASP A 190 -6.18 -3.07 -11.26
C ASP A 190 -6.97 -3.78 -12.37
N ASN A 191 -7.61 -2.99 -13.24
CA ASN A 191 -8.44 -3.49 -14.32
C ASN A 191 -9.62 -4.35 -13.83
N ILE A 192 -10.15 -4.06 -12.64
CA ILE A 192 -11.31 -4.72 -12.07
C ILE A 192 -12.56 -3.92 -12.45
N PRO A 193 -13.49 -4.49 -13.25
CA PRO A 193 -14.67 -3.76 -13.69
C PRO A 193 -15.69 -3.60 -12.56
N GLY A 194 -16.20 -2.37 -12.38
CA GLY A 194 -17.35 -2.13 -11.50
C GLY A 194 -18.69 -2.29 -12.23
N LEU A 195 -19.77 -2.18 -11.47
CA LEU A 195 -21.12 -2.16 -12.07
C LEU A 195 -21.31 -0.92 -12.95
N SER A 196 -21.74 -1.15 -14.17
CA SER A 196 -21.95 -0.08 -15.15
C SER A 196 -22.91 1.00 -14.64
N GLY A 197 -22.45 2.26 -14.65
CA GLY A 197 -23.22 3.43 -14.23
C GLY A 197 -23.45 3.56 -12.71
N VAL A 198 -22.89 2.68 -11.90
CA VAL A 198 -22.94 2.74 -10.44
C VAL A 198 -21.69 3.47 -9.93
N GLY A 199 -21.90 4.64 -9.34
CA GLY A 199 -20.82 5.41 -8.73
C GLY A 199 -20.80 5.29 -7.20
N PRO A 200 -19.76 5.90 -6.56
CA PRO A 200 -19.55 5.86 -5.12
C PRO A 200 -20.79 6.13 -4.27
N LYS A 201 -21.53 7.20 -4.56
CA LYS A 201 -22.73 7.58 -3.80
C LYS A 201 -23.83 6.51 -3.82
N THR A 202 -23.99 5.82 -4.93
CA THR A 202 -24.99 4.77 -5.09
C THR A 202 -24.57 3.52 -4.35
N ALA A 203 -23.31 3.11 -4.46
CA ALA A 203 -22.75 1.96 -3.74
C ALA A 203 -22.86 2.16 -2.23
N VAL A 204 -22.45 3.31 -1.71
CA VAL A 204 -22.59 3.66 -0.28
C VAL A 204 -24.03 3.59 0.20
N LYS A 205 -24.95 4.20 -0.57
CA LYS A 205 -26.38 4.15 -0.22
C LYS A 205 -26.88 2.73 -0.07
N TRP A 206 -26.55 1.83 -1.00
CA TRP A 206 -26.97 0.44 -0.93
C TRP A 206 -26.36 -0.31 0.24
N LEU A 207 -25.05 -0.12 0.48
CA LEU A 207 -24.37 -0.77 1.61
C LEU A 207 -24.91 -0.29 2.96
N VAL A 208 -25.26 0.97 3.09
CA VAL A 208 -25.91 1.51 4.31
C VAL A 208 -27.33 0.93 4.48
N GLU A 209 -28.09 0.76 3.38
CA GLU A 209 -29.47 0.28 3.41
C GLU A 209 -29.56 -1.24 3.61
N TYR A 210 -28.66 -2.02 3.00
CA TYR A 210 -28.71 -3.49 2.98
C TYR A 210 -27.58 -4.18 3.74
N GLY A 211 -26.67 -3.41 4.31
CA GLY A 211 -25.61 -3.87 5.23
C GLY A 211 -24.32 -4.30 4.55
N ASN A 212 -24.36 -5.20 3.57
CA ASN A 212 -23.20 -5.77 2.87
C ASN A 212 -23.53 -6.11 1.43
N LEU A 213 -22.55 -6.63 0.69
CA LEU A 213 -22.71 -6.99 -0.72
C LEU A 213 -23.78 -8.07 -0.94
N GLU A 214 -23.84 -9.09 -0.08
CA GLU A 214 -24.85 -10.12 -0.13
C GLU A 214 -26.25 -9.52 0.02
N GLY A 215 -26.45 -8.64 1.00
CA GLY A 215 -27.71 -7.95 1.22
C GLY A 215 -28.12 -7.09 0.01
N VAL A 216 -27.17 -6.46 -0.67
CA VAL A 216 -27.42 -5.72 -1.93
C VAL A 216 -27.87 -6.67 -3.04
N ILE A 217 -27.22 -7.82 -3.20
CA ILE A 217 -27.56 -8.84 -4.22
C ILE A 217 -28.93 -9.46 -3.94
N GLU A 218 -29.21 -9.86 -2.71
CA GLU A 218 -30.48 -10.45 -2.30
C GLU A 218 -31.69 -9.50 -2.50
N ASN A 219 -31.43 -8.21 -2.32
CA ASN A 219 -32.45 -7.17 -2.51
C ASN A 219 -32.36 -6.46 -3.87
N ALA A 220 -31.71 -7.07 -4.87
CA ALA A 220 -31.53 -6.48 -6.20
C ALA A 220 -32.84 -5.94 -6.81
N GLY A 221 -33.96 -6.63 -6.64
CA GLY A 221 -35.30 -6.20 -7.13
C GLY A 221 -35.89 -4.98 -6.43
N ARG A 222 -35.33 -4.54 -5.30
CA ARG A 222 -35.80 -3.41 -4.48
C ARG A 222 -34.91 -2.19 -4.51
N LEU A 223 -33.77 -2.27 -5.20
CA LEU A 223 -32.76 -1.21 -5.24
C LEU A 223 -33.34 0.11 -5.78
N ASN A 224 -32.78 1.20 -5.26
CA ASN A 224 -33.08 2.54 -5.74
C ASN A 224 -31.75 3.25 -6.16
N PRO A 225 -31.65 3.76 -7.39
CA PRO A 225 -32.67 3.84 -8.47
C PRO A 225 -33.01 2.47 -9.10
N LYS A 226 -34.31 2.28 -9.44
CA LYS A 226 -34.85 1.01 -9.98
C LYS A 226 -34.14 0.54 -11.26
N ARG A 227 -33.56 1.45 -12.04
CA ARG A 227 -32.78 1.11 -13.25
C ARG A 227 -31.61 0.15 -13.00
N PHE A 228 -31.15 0.05 -11.76
CA PHE A 228 -30.04 -0.82 -11.39
C PHE A 228 -30.49 -2.20 -10.88
N CYS A 229 -31.80 -2.46 -10.73
CA CYS A 229 -32.27 -3.74 -10.24
C CYS A 229 -31.81 -4.89 -11.14
N SER A 230 -32.04 -4.78 -12.48
CA SER A 230 -31.56 -5.76 -13.44
C SER A 230 -30.04 -5.82 -13.51
N VAL A 231 -29.36 -4.65 -13.46
CA VAL A 231 -27.90 -4.58 -13.51
C VAL A 231 -27.24 -5.39 -12.38
N VAL A 232 -27.71 -5.24 -11.14
CA VAL A 232 -27.17 -6.00 -10.00
C VAL A 232 -27.52 -7.47 -10.11
N TYR A 233 -28.75 -7.80 -10.46
CA TYR A 233 -29.20 -9.19 -10.61
C TYR A 233 -28.41 -9.96 -11.68
N GLU A 234 -28.19 -9.35 -12.84
CA GLU A 234 -27.46 -9.94 -13.97
C GLU A 234 -25.95 -10.04 -13.71
N ASN A 235 -25.39 -9.16 -12.88
CA ASN A 235 -23.96 -9.08 -12.60
C ASN A 235 -23.56 -9.61 -11.20
N ARG A 236 -24.39 -10.45 -10.56
CA ARG A 236 -24.08 -10.99 -9.23
C ARG A 236 -22.78 -11.79 -9.19
N GLU A 237 -22.50 -12.54 -10.26
CA GLU A 237 -21.25 -13.32 -10.38
C GLU A 237 -20.03 -12.42 -10.53
N LEU A 238 -20.14 -11.32 -11.30
CA LEU A 238 -19.11 -10.29 -11.39
C LEU A 238 -18.81 -9.68 -10.02
N LEU A 239 -19.84 -9.35 -9.24
CA LEU A 239 -19.68 -8.76 -7.91
C LEU A 239 -18.95 -9.68 -6.94
N MET A 240 -19.29 -10.98 -6.96
CA MET A 240 -18.62 -11.98 -6.12
C MET A 240 -17.18 -12.22 -6.58
N MET A 241 -16.93 -12.24 -7.89
CA MET A 241 -15.57 -12.30 -8.46
C MET A 241 -14.74 -11.07 -8.05
N ASN A 242 -15.29 -9.87 -8.17
CA ASN A 242 -14.61 -8.64 -7.74
C ASN A 242 -14.23 -8.69 -6.26
N ARG A 243 -15.15 -9.17 -5.41
CA ARG A 243 -14.89 -9.32 -3.98
C ARG A 243 -13.73 -10.27 -3.70
N GLU A 244 -13.65 -11.35 -4.45
CA GLU A 244 -12.55 -12.32 -4.32
C GLU A 244 -11.21 -11.76 -4.82
N LEU A 245 -11.23 -10.94 -5.87
CA LEU A 245 -10.04 -10.25 -6.38
C LEU A 245 -9.50 -9.18 -5.42
N ILE A 246 -10.39 -8.42 -4.80
CA ILE A 246 -10.04 -7.27 -3.94
C ILE A 246 -9.73 -7.70 -2.51
N ARG A 247 -10.18 -8.89 -2.11
CA ARG A 247 -9.88 -9.44 -0.79
C ARG A 247 -8.38 -9.60 -0.58
N LEU A 248 -7.88 -9.07 0.52
CA LEU A 248 -6.49 -9.22 0.92
C LEU A 248 -6.26 -10.58 1.59
N GLU A 249 -5.17 -11.25 1.24
CA GLU A 249 -4.75 -12.50 1.86
C GLU A 249 -4.01 -12.19 3.17
N GLY A 250 -4.68 -12.39 4.30
CA GLY A 250 -4.10 -12.11 5.63
C GLY A 250 -3.50 -13.34 6.33
N GLU A 251 -3.29 -14.46 5.63
CA GLU A 251 -2.89 -15.74 6.23
C GLU A 251 -1.54 -16.27 5.72
N VAL A 252 -0.75 -15.39 5.09
CA VAL A 252 0.60 -15.75 4.65
C VAL A 252 1.52 -15.85 5.86
N GLU A 253 2.16 -17.01 6.03
CA GLU A 253 3.11 -17.23 7.11
C GLU A 253 4.52 -16.80 6.70
N PHE A 254 5.11 -15.90 7.45
CA PHE A 254 6.51 -15.50 7.38
C PHE A 254 6.95 -14.93 8.74
N GLU A 255 8.24 -14.95 8.97
CA GLU A 255 8.80 -14.43 10.23
C GLU A 255 9.19 -12.95 10.06
N ILE A 256 8.67 -12.09 10.93
CA ILE A 256 9.13 -10.70 11.04
C ILE A 256 10.18 -10.66 12.16
N PRO A 257 11.47 -10.52 11.81
CA PRO A 257 12.53 -10.51 12.80
C PRO A 257 12.48 -9.22 13.64
N LYS A 258 13.12 -9.27 14.81
CA LYS A 258 13.29 -8.07 15.62
C LYS A 258 14.10 -7.02 14.86
N PRO A 259 13.83 -5.72 15.09
CA PRO A 259 14.61 -4.62 14.50
C PRO A 259 16.10 -4.80 14.75
N LYS A 260 16.89 -4.51 13.73
CA LYS A 260 18.35 -4.54 13.80
C LYS A 260 18.89 -3.12 13.99
N ARG A 261 20.09 -3.01 14.54
CA ARG A 261 20.82 -1.73 14.51
C ARG A 261 21.22 -1.39 13.08
N VAL A 262 21.35 -0.09 12.79
CA VAL A 262 21.86 0.40 11.52
C VAL A 262 23.27 -0.18 11.25
N ASN A 263 23.44 -0.76 10.08
CA ASN A 263 24.76 -1.20 9.61
C ASN A 263 25.48 -0.04 8.92
N LEU A 264 26.17 0.79 9.71
CA LEU A 264 26.86 1.98 9.20
C LEU A 264 27.89 1.67 8.11
N MET A 265 28.55 0.50 8.16
CA MET A 265 29.53 0.12 7.15
C MET A 265 28.86 -0.14 5.80
N GLN A 266 27.79 -0.91 5.77
CA GLN A 266 27.02 -1.20 4.56
C GLN A 266 26.31 0.08 4.05
N LEU A 267 25.75 0.88 4.96
CA LEU A 267 25.12 2.15 4.62
C LEU A 267 26.12 3.12 3.95
N LYS A 268 27.34 3.23 4.50
CA LYS A 268 28.43 3.99 3.90
C LYS A 268 28.76 3.52 2.50
N GLU A 269 28.96 2.21 2.33
CA GLU A 269 29.29 1.62 1.02
C GLU A 269 28.21 1.95 -0.04
N ILE A 270 26.94 1.78 0.31
CA ILE A 270 25.82 2.08 -0.59
C ILE A 270 25.81 3.57 -0.94
N LEU A 271 25.84 4.45 0.07
CA LEU A 271 25.71 5.89 -0.16
C LEU A 271 26.88 6.47 -0.95
N LEU A 272 28.11 6.04 -0.67
CA LEU A 272 29.28 6.48 -1.44
C LEU A 272 29.28 5.92 -2.86
N LYS A 273 28.87 4.65 -3.06
CA LYS A 273 28.71 4.07 -4.39
C LYS A 273 27.65 4.80 -5.23
N MET A 274 26.61 5.33 -4.58
CA MET A 274 25.56 6.14 -5.23
C MET A 274 25.94 7.63 -5.35
N GLU A 275 27.17 8.02 -4.99
CA GLU A 275 27.65 9.40 -4.97
C GLU A 275 26.82 10.33 -4.07
N MET A 276 26.17 9.77 -3.04
CA MET A 276 25.31 10.46 -2.09
C MET A 276 26.09 10.97 -0.86
N ASN A 277 27.16 11.72 -1.07
CA ASN A 277 28.10 12.16 -0.01
C ASN A 277 27.41 12.94 1.11
N LYS A 278 26.51 13.89 0.76
CA LYS A 278 25.75 14.67 1.77
C LYS A 278 24.82 13.78 2.60
N SER A 279 24.23 12.76 1.98
CA SER A 279 23.40 11.80 2.69
C SER A 279 24.24 10.92 3.64
N TRP A 280 25.49 10.61 3.25
CA TRP A 280 26.42 9.92 4.16
C TRP A 280 26.78 10.79 5.38
N GLU A 281 27.08 12.07 5.19
CA GLU A 281 27.33 13.01 6.29
C GLU A 281 26.12 13.11 7.24
N GLU A 282 24.90 13.11 6.71
CA GLU A 282 23.68 13.12 7.50
C GLU A 282 23.48 11.79 8.25
N ALA A 283 23.70 10.65 7.59
CA ALA A 283 23.63 9.33 8.20
C ALA A 283 24.61 9.20 9.39
N GLN A 284 25.83 9.73 9.25
CA GLN A 284 26.80 9.77 10.35
C GLN A 284 26.26 10.57 11.55
N ARG A 285 25.62 11.72 11.31
CA ARG A 285 25.03 12.53 12.40
C ARG A 285 23.84 11.85 13.06
N ARG A 286 23.02 11.10 12.30
CA ARG A 286 21.84 10.42 12.81
C ARG A 286 22.17 9.18 13.62
N TYR A 287 23.19 8.43 13.20
CA TYR A 287 23.43 7.07 13.67
C TYR A 287 24.84 6.88 14.30
N ALA A 288 25.66 7.93 14.39
CA ALA A 288 26.88 7.87 15.19
C ALA A 288 26.50 7.88 16.68
N GLU A 289 26.97 6.87 17.41
CA GLU A 289 26.85 6.79 18.87
C GLU A 289 27.72 7.83 19.58
#